data_379a4ad56663c8fb477a12106ce6f167
#
_entry.id   379a4ad56663c8fb477a12106ce6f167
#
_cell.length_a   1.000
_cell.length_b   1.000
_cell.length_c   1.000
_cell.angle_alpha   90.00
_cell.angle_beta   90.00
_cell.angle_gamma   90.00
#
_symmetry.space_group_name_H-M   'P 1'
#
loop_
_entity.id
_entity.type
_entity.pdbx_description
1 polymer ?
#
loop_
_entity_poly.entity_id
_entity_poly.type
_entity_poly.pdbx_seq_one_letter_code
_entity_poly.pdbx_strand_id
1 'polypeptide(L)'
;MYALVEDIEAYPQFLPWCAAAAVHERRPGRTKATLTIGVAGLRHSLTTLNENRPGEAIDMRLVEGPFRRFAGEWRFVPLAPHACRIEFTLQYEFSSRALRMLLAPLFDGIADSMVDAFVRRASQVHED
;
A
#
# COMPACT_ATOMS: atom_id res chain seq x y z
N MET A 1 9.88 -7.45 -7.25
CA MET A 1 9.15 -6.30 -6.67
C MET A 1 7.66 -6.57 -6.45
N TYR A 2 6.98 -7.12 -7.44
CA TYR A 2 5.56 -7.48 -7.28
C TYR A 2 5.32 -8.34 -6.02
N ALA A 3 6.15 -9.33 -5.79
CA ALA A 3 6.01 -10.22 -4.63
C ALA A 3 6.11 -9.47 -3.30
N LEU A 4 6.95 -8.44 -3.21
CA LEU A 4 7.06 -7.61 -2.01
C LEU A 4 5.79 -6.79 -1.76
N VAL A 5 5.21 -6.24 -2.81
CA VAL A 5 3.98 -5.44 -2.69
C VAL A 5 2.79 -6.34 -2.35
N GLU A 6 2.75 -7.56 -2.89
CA GLU A 6 1.70 -8.52 -2.59
C GLU A 6 1.80 -9.09 -1.17
N ASP A 7 3.00 -9.11 -0.59
CA ASP A 7 3.24 -9.65 0.77
C ASP A 7 2.86 -8.62 1.84
N ILE A 8 1.57 -8.36 1.94
CA ILE A 8 1.00 -7.33 2.81
C ILE A 8 1.34 -7.59 4.28
N GLU A 9 1.39 -8.84 4.69
CA GLU A 9 1.64 -9.23 6.07
C GLU A 9 3.03 -8.80 6.56
N ALA A 10 3.96 -8.55 5.65
CA ALA A 10 5.31 -8.10 5.99
C ALA A 10 5.42 -6.58 6.11
N TYR A 11 4.40 -5.81 5.75
CA TYR A 11 4.45 -4.36 5.74
C TYR A 11 4.88 -3.73 7.07
N PRO A 12 4.43 -4.21 8.24
CA PRO A 12 4.87 -3.61 9.50
C PRO A 12 6.37 -3.72 9.75
N GLN A 13 7.07 -4.61 9.06
CA GLN A 13 8.50 -4.81 9.24
C GLN A 13 9.35 -3.67 8.68
N PHE A 14 8.83 -2.93 7.69
CA PHE A 14 9.62 -1.92 7.00
C PHE A 14 8.89 -0.61 6.69
N LEU A 15 7.59 -0.53 6.97
CA LEU A 15 6.82 0.70 6.79
C LEU A 15 6.51 1.29 8.17
N PRO A 16 7.18 2.40 8.54
CA PRO A 16 7.03 2.96 9.90
C PRO A 16 5.61 3.35 10.29
N TRP A 17 4.80 3.71 9.30
CA TRP A 17 3.41 4.11 9.53
C TRP A 17 2.44 2.93 9.62
N CYS A 18 2.90 1.73 9.28
CA CYS A 18 2.05 0.53 9.31
C CYS A 18 2.24 -0.21 10.64
N ALA A 19 1.29 -0.04 11.55
CA ALA A 19 1.34 -0.67 12.87
C ALA A 19 0.97 -2.15 12.82
N ALA A 20 0.08 -2.53 11.89
CA ALA A 20 -0.36 -3.92 11.74
C ALA A 20 -0.91 -4.13 10.32
N ALA A 21 -0.89 -5.37 9.87
CA ALA A 21 -1.46 -5.76 8.59
C ALA A 21 -2.08 -7.15 8.74
N ALA A 22 -3.30 -7.32 8.23
CA ALA A 22 -4.01 -8.58 8.29
C ALA A 22 -4.63 -8.89 6.93
N VAL A 23 -4.40 -10.09 6.43
CA VAL A 23 -5.02 -10.58 5.20
C VAL A 23 -6.23 -11.42 5.58
N HIS A 24 -7.42 -10.99 5.15
CA HIS A 24 -8.68 -11.66 5.46
C HIS A 24 -9.05 -12.71 4.43
N GLU A 25 -8.67 -12.48 3.17
CA GLU A 25 -8.99 -13.38 2.08
C GLU A 25 -7.90 -13.27 1.03
N ARG A 26 -7.39 -14.40 0.59
CA ARG A 26 -6.40 -14.47 -0.48
C ARG A 26 -6.82 -15.55 -1.45
N ARG A 27 -7.18 -15.13 -2.67
CA ARG A 27 -7.56 -16.01 -3.77
C ARG A 27 -6.72 -15.66 -4.98
N PRO A 28 -6.63 -16.54 -5.99
CA PRO A 28 -5.95 -16.18 -7.23
C PRO A 28 -6.51 -14.88 -7.80
N GLY A 29 -5.64 -13.89 -7.96
CA GLY A 29 -6.01 -12.59 -8.50
C GLY A 29 -6.75 -11.64 -7.56
N ARG A 30 -6.95 -12.01 -6.30
CA ARG A 30 -7.72 -11.17 -5.37
C ARG A 30 -7.23 -11.30 -3.94
N THR A 31 -7.04 -10.17 -3.26
CA THR A 31 -6.65 -10.12 -1.86
C THR A 31 -7.49 -9.07 -1.13
N LYS A 32 -8.06 -9.45 0.01
CA LYS A 32 -8.72 -8.49 0.92
C LYS A 32 -7.88 -8.38 2.18
N ALA A 33 -7.48 -7.16 2.52
CA ALA A 33 -6.58 -6.94 3.64
C ALA A 33 -6.91 -5.64 4.38
N THR A 34 -6.56 -5.61 5.65
CA THR A 34 -6.67 -4.41 6.50
C THR A 34 -5.29 -3.99 6.94
N LEU A 35 -4.97 -2.71 6.72
CA LEU A 35 -3.79 -2.07 7.28
C LEU A 35 -4.21 -1.19 8.45
N THR A 36 -3.48 -1.29 9.55
CA THR A 36 -3.64 -0.35 10.66
C THR A 36 -2.55 0.70 10.54
N ILE A 37 -2.97 1.93 10.32
CA ILE A 37 -2.07 3.05 10.17
C ILE A 37 -1.92 3.69 11.54
N GLY A 38 -0.69 3.72 12.06
CA GLY A 38 -0.42 4.23 13.38
C GLY A 38 0.79 5.14 13.41
N VAL A 39 0.58 6.39 13.84
CA VAL A 39 1.63 7.38 14.02
C VAL A 39 1.27 8.26 15.22
N ALA A 40 2.23 8.45 16.13
CA ALA A 40 2.08 9.35 17.28
C ALA A 40 0.81 9.09 18.11
N GLY A 41 0.49 7.80 18.33
CA GLY A 41 -0.68 7.43 19.14
C GLY A 41 -2.00 7.38 18.41
N LEU A 42 -2.04 7.84 17.16
CA LEU A 42 -3.24 7.74 16.31
C LEU A 42 -3.26 6.40 15.59
N ARG A 43 -4.42 5.76 15.55
CA ARG A 43 -4.60 4.50 14.84
C ARG A 43 -5.88 4.54 14.01
N HIS A 44 -5.75 4.24 12.73
CA HIS A 44 -6.87 4.14 11.81
C HIS A 44 -6.70 2.91 10.93
N SER A 45 -7.78 2.20 10.71
CA SER A 45 -7.76 1.00 9.87
C SER A 45 -8.27 1.31 8.47
N LEU A 46 -7.62 0.70 7.48
CA LEU A 46 -7.98 0.81 6.08
C LEU A 46 -8.08 -0.59 5.52
N THR A 47 -9.27 -0.98 5.06
CA THR A 47 -9.50 -2.27 4.41
C THR A 47 -9.68 -2.06 2.93
N THR A 48 -8.91 -2.78 2.14
CA THR A 48 -9.00 -2.72 0.67
C THR A 48 -9.22 -4.10 0.09
N LEU A 49 -9.86 -4.10 -1.08
CA LEU A 49 -9.94 -5.26 -1.95
C LEU A 49 -9.00 -5.03 -3.12
N ASN A 50 -8.00 -5.88 -3.24
CA ASN A 50 -6.95 -5.74 -4.25
C ASN A 50 -7.18 -6.75 -5.36
N GLU A 51 -7.16 -6.26 -6.62
CA GLU A 51 -7.15 -7.12 -7.77
C GLU A 51 -5.72 -7.21 -8.26
N ASN A 52 -5.19 -8.44 -8.28
CA ASN A 52 -3.79 -8.70 -8.56
C ASN A 52 -3.61 -9.30 -9.94
N ARG A 53 -2.79 -8.66 -10.77
CA ARG A 53 -2.32 -9.21 -12.04
C ARG A 53 -0.83 -9.53 -11.87
N PRO A 54 -0.46 -10.80 -11.66
CA PRO A 54 0.90 -11.17 -11.28
C PRO A 54 1.98 -10.57 -12.19
N GLY A 55 2.93 -9.89 -11.57
CA GLY A 55 4.04 -9.25 -12.27
C GLY A 55 3.68 -7.98 -13.02
N GLU A 56 2.40 -7.61 -13.12
CA GLU A 56 1.95 -6.46 -13.91
C GLU A 56 1.39 -5.33 -13.10
N ALA A 57 0.38 -5.62 -12.26
CA ALA A 57 -0.34 -4.57 -11.56
C ALA A 57 -1.08 -5.07 -10.33
N ILE A 58 -1.34 -4.16 -9.40
CA ILE A 58 -2.23 -4.40 -8.27
C ILE A 58 -3.14 -3.19 -8.16
N ASP A 59 -4.45 -3.39 -8.30
CA ASP A 59 -5.46 -2.35 -8.16
C ASP A 59 -6.12 -2.49 -6.79
N MET A 60 -6.13 -1.41 -6.01
CA MET A 60 -6.69 -1.39 -4.67
C MET A 60 -7.96 -0.56 -4.63
N ARG A 61 -9.03 -1.13 -4.06
CA ARG A 61 -10.28 -0.42 -3.86
C ARG A 61 -10.66 -0.40 -2.39
N LEU A 62 -11.32 0.67 -2.00
CA LEU A 62 -11.80 0.84 -0.63
C LEU A 62 -12.93 -0.14 -0.32
N VAL A 63 -12.80 -0.84 0.81
CA VAL A 63 -13.88 -1.58 1.43
C VAL A 63 -14.36 -0.82 2.67
N GLU A 64 -13.43 -0.39 3.52
CA GLU A 64 -13.74 0.33 4.75
C GLU A 64 -12.54 1.19 5.15
N GLY A 65 -12.79 2.40 5.64
CA GLY A 65 -11.74 3.30 6.09
C GLY A 65 -12.25 4.72 6.24
N PRO A 66 -11.37 5.66 6.66
CA PRO A 66 -11.75 7.05 6.93
C PRO A 66 -11.88 7.89 5.65
N PHE A 67 -12.30 7.27 4.55
CA PHE A 67 -12.35 7.90 3.23
C PHE A 67 -13.74 7.83 2.63
N ARG A 68 -14.08 8.87 1.88
CA ARG A 68 -15.22 8.86 0.96
C ARG A 68 -14.83 8.14 -0.32
N ARG A 69 -13.59 8.32 -0.77
CA ARG A 69 -13.02 7.66 -1.94
C ARG A 69 -11.60 7.22 -1.62
N PHE A 70 -11.24 6.07 -2.13
CA PHE A 70 -9.87 5.58 -2.05
C PHE A 70 -9.64 4.60 -3.17
N ALA A 71 -8.62 4.86 -3.98
CA ALA A 71 -8.19 3.94 -5.03
C ALA A 71 -6.70 4.04 -5.17
N GLY A 72 -6.03 2.91 -5.22
CA GLY A 72 -4.60 2.84 -5.44
C GLY A 72 -4.27 1.89 -6.57
N GLU A 73 -3.15 2.13 -7.22
CA GLU A 73 -2.70 1.29 -8.31
C GLU A 73 -1.19 1.18 -8.31
N TRP A 74 -0.70 -0.05 -8.34
CA TRP A 74 0.69 -0.38 -8.57
C TRP A 74 0.82 -0.89 -9.99
N ARG A 75 1.83 -0.40 -10.72
CA ARG A 75 2.19 -0.91 -12.05
C ARG A 75 3.66 -1.26 -12.07
N PHE A 76 3.96 -2.41 -12.64
CA PHE A 76 5.32 -2.92 -12.78
C PHE A 76 5.63 -3.02 -14.26
N VAL A 77 6.33 -2.02 -14.79
CA VAL A 77 6.57 -1.89 -16.24
C VAL A 77 7.95 -2.44 -16.56
N PRO A 78 8.05 -3.53 -17.35
CA PRO A 78 9.36 -4.07 -17.71
C PRO A 78 10.10 -3.10 -18.63
N LEU A 79 11.37 -2.82 -18.29
CA LEU A 79 12.24 -1.96 -19.08
C LEU A 79 13.34 -2.78 -19.79
N ALA A 80 13.74 -3.88 -19.16
CA ALA A 80 14.78 -4.79 -19.63
C ALA A 80 14.58 -6.13 -18.93
N PRO A 81 15.28 -7.20 -19.33
CA PRO A 81 15.08 -8.51 -18.70
C PRO A 81 15.19 -8.54 -17.19
N HIS A 82 16.01 -7.66 -16.61
CA HIS A 82 16.23 -7.61 -15.15
C HIS A 82 15.94 -6.24 -14.56
N ALA A 83 15.16 -5.40 -15.26
CA ALA A 83 14.83 -4.06 -14.78
C ALA A 83 13.35 -3.79 -15.00
N CYS A 84 12.72 -3.14 -14.00
CA CYS A 84 11.34 -2.69 -14.16
C CYS A 84 11.18 -1.30 -13.54
N ARG A 85 10.25 -0.54 -14.10
CA ARG A 85 9.84 0.73 -13.54
C ARG A 85 8.61 0.47 -12.69
N ILE A 86 8.63 1.01 -11.47
CA ILE A 86 7.52 0.87 -10.53
C ILE A 86 6.76 2.18 -10.52
N GLU A 87 5.47 2.10 -10.79
CA GLU A 87 4.59 3.25 -10.73
C GLU A 87 3.54 3.00 -9.65
N PHE A 88 3.30 4.01 -8.80
CA PHE A 88 2.28 3.95 -7.78
C PHE A 88 1.42 5.20 -7.87
N THR A 89 0.11 5.01 -7.95
CA THR A 89 -0.86 6.09 -7.99
C THR A 89 -1.85 5.89 -6.86
N LEU A 90 -2.11 6.96 -6.10
CA LEU A 90 -3.05 6.91 -5.00
C LEU A 90 -3.98 8.11 -5.12
N GLN A 91 -5.30 7.84 -5.15
CA GLN A 91 -6.34 8.86 -5.15
C GLN A 91 -7.20 8.64 -3.93
N TYR A 92 -7.40 9.69 -3.14
CA TYR A 92 -8.19 9.56 -1.92
C TYR A 92 -8.87 10.87 -1.56
N GLU A 93 -10.01 10.73 -0.87
CA GLU A 93 -10.76 11.84 -0.32
C GLU A 93 -11.29 11.40 1.03
N PHE A 94 -10.99 12.16 2.07
CA PHE A 94 -11.42 11.82 3.42
C PHE A 94 -12.91 11.99 3.60
N SER A 95 -13.50 11.20 4.52
CA SER A 95 -14.95 11.20 4.75
C SER A 95 -15.43 12.44 5.51
N SER A 96 -14.53 13.19 6.15
CA SER A 96 -14.86 14.43 6.84
C SER A 96 -13.72 15.41 6.79
N ARG A 97 -14.04 16.69 7.01
CA ARG A 97 -13.03 17.74 7.07
C ARG A 97 -12.07 17.54 8.24
N ALA A 98 -12.60 17.11 9.38
CA ALA A 98 -11.78 16.85 10.56
C ALA A 98 -10.76 15.74 10.30
N LEU A 99 -11.17 14.64 9.66
CA LEU A 99 -10.26 13.55 9.31
C LEU A 99 -9.22 14.02 8.29
N ARG A 100 -9.61 14.85 7.34
CA ARG A 100 -8.67 15.41 6.37
C ARG A 100 -7.59 16.23 7.07
N MET A 101 -7.98 17.10 7.97
CA MET A 101 -7.01 17.94 8.70
C MET A 101 -6.05 17.11 9.53
N LEU A 102 -6.54 16.03 10.12
CA LEU A 102 -5.75 15.15 10.96
C LEU A 102 -4.81 14.24 10.17
N LEU A 103 -5.30 13.64 9.09
CA LEU A 103 -4.63 12.54 8.41
C LEU A 103 -3.97 12.91 7.08
N ALA A 104 -4.36 14.03 6.43
CA ALA A 104 -3.82 14.38 5.12
C ALA A 104 -2.29 14.50 5.11
N PRO A 105 -1.63 15.17 6.07
CA PRO A 105 -0.17 15.25 6.06
C PRO A 105 0.50 13.88 6.11
N LEU A 106 -0.07 12.95 6.88
CA LEU A 106 0.44 11.59 6.98
C LEU A 106 0.29 10.84 5.65
N PHE A 107 -0.91 10.89 5.04
CA PHE A 107 -1.17 10.19 3.80
C PHE A 107 -0.40 10.76 2.62
N ASP A 108 -0.22 12.08 2.57
CA ASP A 108 0.60 12.70 1.54
C ASP A 108 2.05 12.21 1.64
N GLY A 109 2.58 12.09 2.85
CA GLY A 109 3.92 11.54 3.07
C GLY A 109 4.02 10.07 2.71
N ILE A 110 2.99 9.27 3.01
CA ILE A 110 2.93 7.87 2.63
C ILE A 110 2.96 7.73 1.10
N ALA A 111 2.11 8.47 0.40
CA ALA A 111 2.03 8.41 -1.06
C ALA A 111 3.37 8.79 -1.70
N ASP A 112 4.02 9.84 -1.21
CA ASP A 112 5.29 10.33 -1.76
C ASP A 112 6.44 9.36 -1.53
N SER A 113 6.45 8.61 -0.43
CA SER A 113 7.57 7.75 -0.03
C SER A 113 7.37 6.27 -0.34
N MET A 114 6.19 5.87 -0.83
CA MET A 114 5.83 4.47 -0.94
C MET A 114 6.77 3.68 -1.86
N VAL A 115 7.02 4.18 -3.07
CA VAL A 115 7.89 3.50 -4.02
C VAL A 115 9.30 3.36 -3.47
N ASP A 116 9.83 4.42 -2.88
CA ASP A 116 11.18 4.41 -2.32
C ASP A 116 11.31 3.39 -1.18
N ALA A 117 10.28 3.28 -0.33
CA ALA A 117 10.28 2.32 0.76
C ALA A 117 10.38 0.88 0.25
N PHE A 118 9.61 0.55 -0.80
CA PHE A 118 9.63 -0.79 -1.39
C PHE A 118 10.93 -1.06 -2.16
N VAL A 119 11.46 -0.07 -2.87
CA VAL A 119 12.75 -0.21 -3.56
C VAL A 119 13.87 -0.47 -2.54
N ARG A 120 13.88 0.26 -1.43
CA ARG A 120 14.85 0.08 -0.37
C ARG A 120 14.73 -1.31 0.26
N ARG A 121 13.49 -1.77 0.50
CA ARG A 121 13.24 -3.10 1.06
C ARG A 121 13.72 -4.20 0.11
N ALA A 122 13.49 -4.03 -1.19
CA ALA A 122 13.95 -4.98 -2.20
C ALA A 122 15.47 -5.13 -2.17
N SER A 123 16.21 -4.03 -2.03
CA SER A 123 17.66 -4.08 -1.90
C SER A 123 18.10 -4.84 -0.65
N GLN A 124 17.43 -4.61 0.48
CA GLN A 124 17.76 -5.30 1.73
C GLN A 124 17.52 -6.81 1.64
N VAL A 125 16.44 -7.21 1.00
CA VAL A 125 16.09 -8.64 0.86
C VAL A 125 17.02 -9.35 -0.11
N HIS A 126 17.45 -8.69 -1.18
CA HIS A 126 18.32 -9.29 -2.19
C HIS A 126 19.81 -9.29 -1.83
N GLU A 127 20.22 -8.55 -0.81
CA GLU A 127 21.60 -8.55 -0.34
C GLU A 127 21.93 -9.79 0.50
N ASP A 128 20.93 -10.50 0.94
CA ASP A 128 21.08 -11.73 1.69
C ASP A 128 21.09 -12.93 0.72
#